data_ec35d2dfb08ef9aa1f29a1a704af8d1d
#
_entry.id   ec35d2dfb08ef9aa1f29a1a704af8d1d
#
_cell.length_a   1.000
_cell.length_b   1.000
_cell.length_c   1.000
_cell.angle_alpha   90.00
_cell.angle_beta   90.00
_cell.angle_gamma   90.00
#
_symmetry.space_group_name_H-M   'P 1'
#
loop_
_entity.id
_entity.type
_entity.pdbx_description
1 polymer ?
#
loop_
_entity_poly.entity_id
_entity_poly.type
_entity_poly.pdbx_seq_one_letter_code
_entity_poly.pdbx_strand_id
1 'polypeptide(L)'
;MAAHPEQHHDPVVLADEFRANLTAIVQMLREAGVRPIFTTLPPIDEVKYLACIDHNGASAAGVMQWLGDVRRIYRTQERYSGLVCTIAAELDVPCVDPRDRFLDGVDPRASNAEDGIHLSEAGYALFYTTLIEQVRAVVV
;
A
#
# COMPACT_ATOMS: atom_id res chain seq x y z
N MET A 1 11.63 -31.00 -17.76
CA MET A 1 10.77 -29.84 -17.38
C MET A 1 11.63 -28.59 -17.55
N ALA A 2 11.40 -27.80 -18.59
CA ALA A 2 12.10 -26.54 -18.78
C ALA A 2 11.60 -25.55 -17.74
N ALA A 3 12.49 -25.00 -16.90
CA ALA A 3 12.18 -23.90 -16.02
C ALA A 3 11.74 -22.73 -16.91
N HIS A 4 10.50 -22.28 -16.76
CA HIS A 4 10.08 -21.02 -17.34
C HIS A 4 10.98 -19.93 -16.77
N PRO A 5 11.57 -19.06 -17.61
CA PRO A 5 12.30 -17.92 -17.10
C PRO A 5 11.36 -17.15 -16.17
N GLU A 6 11.85 -16.80 -14.98
CA GLU A 6 11.12 -15.94 -14.06
C GLU A 6 10.72 -14.67 -14.82
N GLN A 7 9.46 -14.58 -15.20
CA GLN A 7 8.94 -13.34 -15.76
C GLN A 7 9.01 -12.31 -14.62
N HIS A 8 9.97 -11.42 -14.71
CA HIS A 8 10.05 -10.29 -13.78
C HIS A 8 8.78 -9.45 -13.96
N HIS A 9 7.90 -9.54 -12.97
CA HIS A 9 6.80 -8.60 -12.87
C HIS A 9 7.37 -7.29 -12.33
N ASP A 10 7.58 -6.34 -13.22
CA ASP A 10 7.86 -4.97 -12.82
C ASP A 10 6.53 -4.23 -12.63
N PRO A 11 6.35 -3.49 -11.52
CA PRO A 11 5.18 -2.65 -11.35
C PRO A 11 5.12 -1.60 -12.47
N VAL A 12 3.91 -1.20 -12.86
CA VAL A 12 3.67 -0.19 -13.92
C VAL A 12 4.36 1.13 -13.60
N VAL A 13 4.38 1.50 -12.31
CA VAL A 13 5.14 2.65 -11.81
C VAL A 13 6.35 2.13 -11.05
N LEU A 14 7.54 2.38 -11.58
CA LEU A 14 8.79 1.99 -10.94
C LEU A 14 9.08 2.83 -9.70
N ALA A 15 9.91 2.30 -8.80
CA ALA A 15 10.21 2.97 -7.51
C ALA A 15 10.79 4.39 -7.70
N ASP A 16 11.64 4.59 -8.71
CA ASP A 16 12.24 5.90 -9.00
C ASP A 16 11.21 6.89 -9.55
N GLU A 17 10.30 6.42 -10.39
CA GLU A 17 9.18 7.22 -10.90
C GLU A 17 8.21 7.56 -9.76
N PHE A 18 7.89 6.61 -8.90
CA PHE A 18 7.07 6.85 -7.71
C PHE A 18 7.67 7.92 -6.82
N ARG A 19 9.00 7.86 -6.57
CA ARG A 19 9.75 8.88 -5.83
C ARG A 19 9.66 10.25 -6.51
N ALA A 20 9.90 10.32 -7.81
CA ALA A 20 9.84 11.56 -8.58
C ALA A 20 8.44 12.19 -8.50
N ASN A 21 7.39 11.38 -8.62
CA ASN A 21 6.00 11.83 -8.53
C ASN A 21 5.68 12.40 -7.15
N LEU A 22 6.05 11.71 -6.07
CA LEU A 22 5.85 12.21 -4.70
C LEU A 22 6.63 13.51 -4.44
N THR A 23 7.86 13.59 -4.94
CA THR A 23 8.66 14.81 -4.83
C THR A 23 7.99 15.99 -5.51
N ALA A 24 7.49 15.79 -6.73
CA ALA A 24 6.78 16.83 -7.47
C ALA A 24 5.49 17.27 -6.74
N ILE A 25 4.71 16.33 -6.20
CA ILE A 25 3.51 16.63 -5.41
C ILE A 25 3.86 17.47 -4.19
N VAL A 26 4.91 17.12 -3.44
CA VAL A 26 5.35 17.90 -2.26
C VAL A 26 5.73 19.32 -2.65
N GLN A 27 6.46 19.47 -3.75
CA GLN A 27 6.85 20.80 -4.24
C GLN A 27 5.63 21.66 -4.59
N MET A 28 4.69 21.11 -5.35
CA MET A 28 3.45 21.81 -5.72
C MET A 28 2.63 22.23 -4.49
N LEU A 29 2.51 21.35 -3.49
CA LEU A 29 1.79 21.66 -2.25
C LEU A 29 2.46 22.76 -1.45
N ARG A 30 3.79 22.73 -1.34
CA ARG A 30 4.57 23.78 -0.66
C ARG A 30 4.46 25.13 -1.35
N GLU A 31 4.51 25.17 -2.68
CA GLU A 31 4.29 26.38 -3.46
C GLU A 31 2.90 26.98 -3.25
N ALA A 32 1.90 26.11 -3.03
CA ALA A 32 0.53 26.51 -2.69
C ALA A 32 0.34 26.86 -1.19
N GLY A 33 1.39 26.83 -0.38
CA GLY A 33 1.32 27.10 1.06
C GLY A 33 0.67 25.96 1.88
N VAL A 34 0.57 24.75 1.31
CA VAL A 34 0.00 23.58 1.97
C VAL A 34 1.12 22.72 2.58
N ARG A 35 0.92 22.29 3.82
CA ARG A 35 1.83 21.35 4.50
C ARG A 35 1.36 19.92 4.24
N PRO A 36 2.11 19.11 3.47
CA PRO A 36 1.76 17.70 3.25
C PRO A 36 2.07 16.85 4.49
N ILE A 37 1.30 15.81 4.66
CA ILE A 37 1.58 14.70 5.58
C ILE A 37 1.41 13.42 4.76
N PHE A 38 2.39 12.54 4.78
CA PHE A 38 2.29 11.25 4.12
C PHE A 38 1.71 10.20 5.07
N THR A 39 1.02 9.23 4.49
CA THR A 39 0.50 8.08 5.24
C THR A 39 0.77 6.79 4.49
N THR A 40 1.07 5.73 5.22
CA THR A 40 1.10 4.38 4.68
C THR A 40 -0.33 3.87 4.45
N LEU A 41 -0.45 2.84 3.61
CA LEU A 41 -1.71 2.18 3.34
C LEU A 41 -1.87 0.93 4.23
N PRO A 42 -3.10 0.55 4.58
CA PRO A 42 -3.36 -0.70 5.29
C PRO A 42 -2.91 -1.91 4.46
N PRO A 43 -2.63 -3.06 5.10
CA PRO A 43 -2.26 -4.28 4.41
C PRO A 43 -3.35 -4.76 3.45
N ILE A 44 -2.95 -5.46 2.38
CA ILE A 44 -3.86 -6.14 1.45
C ILE A 44 -3.95 -7.62 1.82
N ASP A 45 -5.14 -8.23 1.69
CA ASP A 45 -5.32 -9.68 1.63
C ASP A 45 -5.22 -10.14 0.18
N GLU A 46 -4.05 -10.59 -0.21
CA GLU A 46 -3.74 -10.97 -1.59
C GLU A 46 -4.57 -12.17 -2.07
N VAL A 47 -5.01 -13.02 -1.16
CA VAL A 47 -5.81 -14.21 -1.49
C VAL A 47 -7.26 -13.82 -1.80
N LYS A 48 -7.87 -13.00 -0.94
CA LYS A 48 -9.20 -12.44 -1.19
C LYS A 48 -9.21 -11.58 -2.45
N TYR A 49 -8.17 -10.76 -2.64
CA TYR A 49 -8.07 -9.91 -3.82
C TYR A 49 -8.02 -10.71 -5.11
N LEU A 50 -7.21 -11.78 -5.17
CA LEU A 50 -7.15 -12.65 -6.33
C LEU A 50 -8.50 -13.34 -6.60
N ALA A 51 -9.18 -13.80 -5.56
CA ALA A 51 -10.52 -14.39 -5.68
C ALA A 51 -11.56 -13.37 -6.17
N CYS A 52 -11.48 -12.13 -5.71
CA CYS A 52 -12.34 -11.04 -6.18
C CYS A 52 -12.12 -10.72 -7.66
N ILE A 53 -10.88 -10.71 -8.13
CA ILE A 53 -10.54 -10.54 -9.55
C ILE A 53 -11.22 -11.63 -10.40
N ASP A 54 -11.15 -12.87 -9.99
CA ASP A 54 -11.73 -14.01 -10.71
C ASP A 54 -13.28 -13.93 -10.73
N HIS A 55 -13.87 -13.57 -9.61
CA HIS A 55 -15.31 -13.38 -9.51
C HIS A 55 -15.83 -12.26 -10.43
N ASN A 56 -15.04 -11.21 -10.62
CA ASN A 56 -15.39 -10.07 -11.49
C ASN A 56 -15.05 -10.29 -12.96
N GLY A 57 -14.75 -11.51 -13.37
CA GLY A 57 -14.58 -11.91 -14.78
C GLY A 57 -13.19 -11.65 -15.35
N ALA A 58 -12.21 -11.21 -14.53
CA ALA A 58 -10.81 -11.25 -14.92
C ALA A 58 -10.22 -12.62 -14.54
N SER A 59 -9.31 -13.13 -15.36
CA SER A 59 -8.74 -14.46 -15.13
C SER A 59 -7.70 -14.45 -14.00
N ALA A 60 -8.04 -15.01 -12.84
CA ALA A 60 -7.06 -15.25 -11.78
C ALA A 60 -5.88 -16.10 -12.25
N ALA A 61 -6.14 -17.09 -13.13
CA ALA A 61 -5.09 -17.90 -13.73
C ALA A 61 -4.14 -17.05 -14.60
N GLY A 62 -4.67 -16.10 -15.38
CA GLY A 62 -3.87 -15.15 -16.16
C GLY A 62 -3.04 -14.23 -15.27
N VAL A 63 -3.63 -13.72 -14.20
CA VAL A 63 -2.92 -12.91 -13.19
C VAL A 63 -1.81 -13.73 -12.54
N MET A 64 -2.08 -14.96 -12.15
CA MET A 64 -1.08 -15.84 -11.54
C MET A 64 0.05 -16.21 -12.50
N GLN A 65 -0.26 -16.43 -13.79
CA GLN A 65 0.74 -16.67 -14.81
C GLN A 65 1.70 -15.48 -14.96
N TRP A 66 1.17 -14.28 -14.86
CA TRP A 66 1.94 -13.05 -14.94
C TRP A 66 2.72 -12.74 -13.64
N LEU A 67 2.09 -12.90 -12.48
CA LEU A 67 2.71 -12.65 -11.17
C LEU A 67 3.68 -13.75 -10.74
N GLY A 68 3.39 -15.00 -11.06
CA GLY A 68 4.12 -16.19 -10.61
C GLY A 68 3.84 -16.60 -9.17
N ASP A 69 3.58 -15.66 -8.26
CA ASP A 69 3.26 -15.89 -6.83
C ASP A 69 2.27 -14.81 -6.36
N VAL A 70 1.14 -15.23 -5.79
CA VAL A 70 0.11 -14.32 -5.26
C VAL A 70 0.66 -13.35 -4.20
N ARG A 71 1.62 -13.80 -3.41
CA ARG A 71 2.28 -12.97 -2.38
C ARG A 71 2.99 -11.75 -2.95
N ARG A 72 3.26 -11.72 -4.27
CA ARG A 72 3.85 -10.53 -4.91
C ARG A 72 2.94 -9.32 -4.81
N ILE A 73 1.62 -9.52 -4.79
CA ILE A 73 0.63 -8.44 -4.57
C ILE A 73 0.91 -7.77 -3.23
N TYR A 74 0.90 -8.55 -2.15
CA TYR A 74 1.18 -8.06 -0.80
C TYR A 74 2.58 -7.43 -0.69
N ARG A 75 3.62 -8.13 -1.15
CA ARG A 75 5.01 -7.65 -1.07
C ARG A 75 5.24 -6.35 -1.83
N THR A 76 4.59 -6.17 -2.97
CA THR A 76 4.69 -4.93 -3.74
C THR A 76 4.08 -3.77 -2.96
N GLN A 77 2.89 -3.94 -2.40
CA GLN A 77 2.28 -2.90 -1.58
C GLN A 77 3.12 -2.56 -0.35
N GLU A 78 3.62 -3.56 0.37
CA GLU A 78 4.49 -3.35 1.53
C GLU A 78 5.76 -2.57 1.16
N ARG A 79 6.37 -2.89 0.02
CA ARG A 79 7.53 -2.18 -0.49
C ARG A 79 7.22 -0.71 -0.76
N TYR A 80 6.08 -0.41 -1.40
CA TYR A 80 5.68 0.97 -1.69
C TYR A 80 5.25 1.72 -0.43
N SER A 81 4.60 1.06 0.53
CA SER A 81 4.32 1.65 1.84
C SER A 81 5.60 2.06 2.58
N GLY A 82 6.63 1.19 2.57
CA GLY A 82 7.93 1.53 3.14
C GLY A 82 8.62 2.68 2.41
N LEU A 83 8.50 2.75 1.07
CA LEU A 83 9.04 3.85 0.28
C LEU A 83 8.39 5.20 0.62
N VAL A 84 7.10 5.22 0.92
CA VAL A 84 6.38 6.46 1.30
C VAL A 84 7.06 7.14 2.48
N CYS A 85 7.30 6.42 3.58
CA CYS A 85 7.95 7.00 4.77
C CYS A 85 9.42 7.34 4.53
N THR A 86 10.13 6.55 3.72
CA THR A 86 11.51 6.86 3.32
C THR A 86 11.58 8.18 2.54
N ILE A 87 10.73 8.34 1.54
CA ILE A 87 10.66 9.55 0.71
C ILE A 87 10.21 10.75 1.56
N ALA A 88 9.25 10.55 2.45
CA ALA A 88 8.81 11.59 3.37
C ALA A 88 9.96 12.13 4.22
N ALA A 89 10.80 11.24 4.78
CA ALA A 89 11.97 11.63 5.56
C ALA A 89 13.00 12.39 4.72
N GLU A 90 13.25 11.96 3.47
CA GLU A 90 14.17 12.65 2.55
C GLU A 90 13.68 14.06 2.18
N LEU A 91 12.36 14.24 2.10
CA LEU A 91 11.71 15.51 1.75
C LEU A 91 11.37 16.39 2.96
N ASP A 92 11.73 15.98 4.17
CA ASP A 92 11.32 16.64 5.42
C ASP A 92 9.79 16.84 5.49
N VAL A 93 9.06 15.76 5.22
CA VAL A 93 7.60 15.68 5.30
C VAL A 93 7.24 14.71 6.42
N PRO A 94 6.32 15.05 7.33
CA PRO A 94 5.83 14.09 8.31
C PRO A 94 5.24 12.86 7.63
N CYS A 95 5.57 11.66 8.13
CA CYS A 95 4.94 10.41 7.73
C CYS A 95 4.25 9.79 8.93
N VAL A 96 2.99 9.41 8.76
CA VAL A 96 2.23 8.65 9.75
C VAL A 96 2.04 7.23 9.24
N ASP A 97 2.17 6.25 10.12
CA ASP A 97 2.10 4.84 9.77
C ASP A 97 0.94 4.13 10.50
N PRO A 98 -0.32 4.32 10.07
CA PRO A 98 -1.44 3.60 10.65
C PRO A 98 -1.38 2.10 10.36
N ARG A 99 -0.62 1.66 9.35
CA ARG A 99 -0.40 0.27 8.98
C ARG A 99 0.20 -0.55 10.14
N ASP A 100 1.05 0.07 10.95
CA ASP A 100 1.73 -0.59 12.06
C ASP A 100 0.73 -1.26 13.03
N ARG A 101 -0.40 -0.61 13.29
CA ARG A 101 -1.46 -1.16 14.13
C ARG A 101 -2.12 -2.43 13.59
N PHE A 102 -2.13 -2.61 12.27
CA PHE A 102 -2.65 -3.83 11.67
C PHE A 102 -1.66 -4.99 11.84
N LEU A 103 -0.38 -4.69 11.92
CA LEU A 103 0.69 -5.68 12.10
C LEU A 103 0.80 -6.16 13.55
N ASP A 104 0.33 -5.39 14.52
CA ASP A 104 0.25 -5.77 15.93
C ASP A 104 -0.82 -6.85 16.20
N GLY A 105 -1.72 -7.09 15.25
CA GLY A 105 -2.78 -8.08 15.35
C GLY A 105 -2.29 -9.50 15.04
N VAL A 106 -3.14 -10.49 15.34
CA VAL A 106 -2.86 -11.90 15.05
C VAL A 106 -2.82 -12.17 13.54
N ASP A 107 -3.66 -11.49 12.78
CA ASP A 107 -3.68 -11.53 11.32
C ASP A 107 -4.02 -10.13 10.78
N PRO A 108 -3.03 -9.44 10.18
CA PRO A 108 -3.27 -8.11 9.60
C PRO A 108 -4.40 -8.08 8.57
N ARG A 109 -4.63 -9.21 7.87
CA ARG A 109 -5.62 -9.34 6.81
C ARG A 109 -7.05 -9.53 7.33
N ALA A 110 -7.22 -9.84 8.61
CA ALA A 110 -8.56 -9.99 9.22
C ALA A 110 -9.38 -8.68 9.17
N SER A 111 -8.71 -7.55 8.99
CA SER A 111 -9.34 -6.23 8.86
C SER A 111 -9.78 -5.88 7.43
N ASN A 112 -9.50 -6.73 6.43
CA ASN A 112 -9.91 -6.50 5.05
C ASN A 112 -11.36 -6.98 4.82
N ALA A 113 -12.06 -6.26 3.94
CA ALA A 113 -13.34 -6.68 3.39
C ALA A 113 -13.19 -7.89 2.45
N GLU A 114 -14.28 -8.35 1.86
CA GLU A 114 -14.30 -9.55 1.01
C GLU A 114 -13.48 -9.41 -0.27
N ASP A 115 -13.23 -8.19 -0.74
CA ASP A 115 -12.42 -7.93 -1.92
C ASP A 115 -10.90 -7.93 -1.65
N GLY A 116 -10.50 -8.00 -0.40
CA GLY A 116 -9.10 -8.06 0.03
C GLY A 116 -8.31 -6.74 -0.07
N ILE A 117 -8.92 -5.66 -0.57
CA ILE A 117 -8.29 -4.33 -0.70
C ILE A 117 -8.89 -3.34 0.27
N HIS A 118 -10.21 -3.23 0.27
CA HIS A 118 -10.90 -2.33 1.17
C HIS A 118 -10.89 -2.88 2.59
N LEU A 119 -10.99 -1.98 3.55
CA LEU A 119 -11.11 -2.37 4.94
C LEU A 119 -12.55 -2.77 5.26
N SER A 120 -12.73 -3.68 6.19
CA SER A 120 -14.00 -3.93 6.86
C SER A 120 -14.38 -2.73 7.74
N GLU A 121 -15.59 -2.70 8.27
CA GLU A 121 -16.02 -1.66 9.21
C GLU A 121 -15.07 -1.53 10.40
N ALA A 122 -14.68 -2.66 10.99
CA ALA A 122 -13.71 -2.71 12.09
C ALA A 122 -12.32 -2.24 11.65
N GLY A 123 -11.90 -2.60 10.43
CA GLY A 123 -10.64 -2.15 9.83
C GLY A 123 -10.62 -0.63 9.63
N TYR A 124 -11.70 -0.05 9.14
CA TYR A 124 -11.82 1.40 9.01
C TYR A 124 -11.79 2.10 10.36
N ALA A 125 -12.48 1.58 11.37
CA ALA A 125 -12.45 2.15 12.72
C ALA A 125 -11.03 2.18 13.28
N LEU A 126 -10.27 1.08 13.14
CA LEU A 126 -8.88 0.99 13.55
C LEU A 126 -8.00 1.99 12.77
N PHE A 127 -8.13 2.03 11.44
CA PHE A 127 -7.34 2.90 10.59
C PHE A 127 -7.56 4.37 10.94
N TYR A 128 -8.81 4.83 11.00
CA TYR A 128 -9.10 6.23 11.28
C TYR A 128 -8.71 6.66 12.69
N THR A 129 -8.92 5.81 13.69
CA THR A 129 -8.50 6.12 15.06
C THR A 129 -6.99 6.33 15.12
N THR A 130 -6.23 5.39 14.54
CA THR A 130 -4.77 5.46 14.51
C THR A 130 -4.28 6.66 13.69
N LEU A 131 -4.88 6.88 12.51
CA LEU A 131 -4.52 8.01 11.65
C LEU A 131 -4.72 9.36 12.37
N ILE A 132 -5.87 9.55 13.03
CA ILE A 132 -6.17 10.79 13.75
C ILE A 132 -5.18 10.99 14.90
N GLU A 133 -4.87 9.94 15.67
CA GLU A 133 -3.89 10.03 16.76
C GLU A 133 -2.52 10.45 16.26
N GLN A 134 -2.02 9.80 15.20
CA GLN A 134 -0.70 10.08 14.63
C GLN A 134 -0.63 11.45 13.96
N VAL A 135 -1.67 11.85 13.23
CA VAL A 135 -1.73 13.18 12.60
C VAL A 135 -1.71 14.28 13.67
N ARG A 136 -2.49 14.14 14.76
CA ARG A 136 -2.46 15.10 15.86
C ARG A 136 -1.07 15.25 16.47
N ALA A 137 -0.29 14.18 16.56
CA ALA A 137 1.06 14.21 17.10
C ALA A 137 2.07 14.96 16.22
N VAL A 138 1.82 15.07 14.89
CA VAL A 138 2.75 15.73 13.95
C VAL A 138 2.33 17.13 13.52
N VAL A 139 1.11 17.58 13.85
CA VAL A 139 0.64 18.94 13.53
C VAL A 139 0.69 19.92 14.71
N VAL A 140 1.00 19.42 15.91
CA VAL A 140 1.25 20.23 17.11
C VAL A 140 2.71 20.67 17.10
#